data_9b6c93af5d7a43c871da2e163429db98
#
_entry.id   9b6c93af5d7a43c871da2e163429db98
#
_cell.length_a   1.000
_cell.length_b   1.000
_cell.length_c   1.000
_cell.angle_alpha   90.00
_cell.angle_beta   90.00
_cell.angle_gamma   90.00
#
_symmetry.space_group_name_H-M   'P 1'
#
loop_
_entity.id
_entity.type
_entity.pdbx_description
1 polymer ?
#
loop_
_entity_poly.entity_id
_entity_poly.type
_entity_poly.pdbx_seq_one_letter_code
_entity_poly.pdbx_strand_id
1 'polypeptide(L)'
;MTNIDRRISKTKKAIYQAFIQLLNAKGYEATTVQDIIDLADVGRSTFYCHYESKELLLDQLCRYLFHHLFEREQAISTEDYLAHLFLHFHKNQDHITSLLFSKNDYFLRQLHKELEHHVYSVLADNLKEAHPNLPTS
;
A
#
# COMPACT_ATOMS: atom_id res chain seq x y z
N MET A 1 19.61 -15.60 -1.85
CA MET A 1 19.46 -14.24 -2.42
C MET A 1 20.81 -13.80 -2.97
N THR A 2 20.85 -13.42 -4.24
CA THR A 2 22.07 -12.95 -4.89
C THR A 2 22.38 -11.51 -4.49
N ASN A 3 23.61 -11.04 -4.74
CA ASN A 3 23.99 -9.64 -4.48
C ASN A 3 23.16 -8.66 -5.34
N ILE A 4 22.78 -9.08 -6.55
CA ILE A 4 21.93 -8.29 -7.44
C ILE A 4 20.55 -8.11 -6.82
N ASP A 5 19.95 -9.17 -6.28
CA ASP A 5 18.64 -9.11 -5.63
C ASP A 5 18.64 -8.19 -4.42
N ARG A 6 19.72 -8.22 -3.63
CA ARG A 6 19.89 -7.32 -2.48
C ARG A 6 19.96 -5.86 -2.91
N ARG A 7 20.68 -5.57 -3.99
CA ARG A 7 20.81 -4.20 -4.52
C ARG A 7 19.45 -3.69 -4.99
N ILE A 8 18.70 -4.50 -5.73
CA ILE A 8 17.36 -4.14 -6.22
C ILE A 8 16.43 -3.85 -5.05
N SER A 9 16.39 -4.75 -4.06
CA SER A 9 15.55 -4.60 -2.87
C SER A 9 15.91 -3.33 -2.08
N LYS A 10 17.19 -3.09 -1.88
CA LYS A 10 17.70 -1.92 -1.16
C LYS A 10 17.36 -0.61 -1.89
N THR A 11 17.51 -0.61 -3.21
CA THR A 11 17.19 0.54 -4.05
C THR A 11 15.70 0.86 -4.00
N LYS A 12 14.84 -0.14 -4.15
CA LYS A 12 13.37 0.04 -4.06
C LYS A 12 12.97 0.58 -2.71
N LYS A 13 13.54 0.04 -1.64
CA LYS A 13 13.26 0.50 -0.29
C LYS A 13 13.66 1.96 -0.10
N ALA A 14 14.84 2.36 -0.59
CA ALA A 14 15.29 3.74 -0.52
C ALA A 14 14.34 4.68 -1.26
N ILE A 15 13.88 4.28 -2.45
CA ILE A 15 12.93 5.07 -3.25
C ILE A 15 11.60 5.21 -2.53
N TYR A 16 11.05 4.12 -1.97
CA TYR A 16 9.80 4.16 -1.22
C TYR A 16 9.90 5.05 0.01
N GLN A 17 10.96 4.94 0.78
CA GLN A 17 11.17 5.75 1.97
C GLN A 17 11.26 7.24 1.63
N ALA A 18 12.01 7.56 0.58
CA ALA A 18 12.12 8.94 0.09
C ALA A 18 10.76 9.48 -0.37
N PHE A 19 10.02 8.67 -1.12
CA PHE A 19 8.69 9.06 -1.60
C PHE A 19 7.74 9.33 -0.44
N ILE A 20 7.69 8.45 0.55
CA ILE A 20 6.84 8.59 1.73
C ILE A 20 7.20 9.87 2.51
N GLN A 21 8.48 10.13 2.71
CA GLN A 21 8.93 11.36 3.37
C GLN A 21 8.47 12.62 2.62
N LEU A 22 8.58 12.60 1.30
CA LEU A 22 8.16 13.73 0.46
C LEU A 22 6.65 13.90 0.45
N LEU A 23 5.89 12.80 0.45
CA LEU A 23 4.44 12.85 0.58
C LEU A 23 4.04 13.53 1.89
N ASN A 24 4.72 13.20 2.99
CA ASN A 24 4.49 13.82 4.29
C ASN A 24 4.87 15.30 4.31
N ALA A 25 5.99 15.64 3.65
CA ALA A 25 6.55 16.98 3.71
C ALA A 25 5.81 17.97 2.80
N LYS A 26 5.45 17.56 1.58
CA LYS A 26 4.88 18.49 0.62
C LYS A 26 3.75 17.94 -0.25
N GLY A 27 3.35 16.69 -0.03
CA GLY A 27 2.24 16.06 -0.73
C GLY A 27 2.62 15.55 -2.11
N TYR A 28 1.71 14.78 -2.69
CA TYR A 28 1.95 14.09 -3.96
C TYR A 28 2.17 15.05 -5.13
N GLU A 29 1.28 16.04 -5.27
CA GLU A 29 1.32 16.95 -6.43
C GLU A 29 2.62 17.76 -6.49
N ALA A 30 3.13 18.18 -5.32
CA ALA A 30 4.35 18.97 -5.23
C ALA A 30 5.63 18.12 -5.31
N THR A 31 5.53 16.80 -5.18
CA THR A 31 6.67 15.89 -5.23
C THR A 31 7.04 15.58 -6.67
N THR A 32 8.29 15.79 -7.03
CA THR A 32 8.82 15.49 -8.37
C THR A 32 9.71 14.25 -8.34
N VAL A 33 9.94 13.64 -9.50
CA VAL A 33 10.92 12.55 -9.62
C VAL A 33 12.31 13.03 -9.19
N GLN A 34 12.67 14.27 -9.51
CA GLN A 34 13.95 14.84 -9.09
C GLN A 34 14.07 14.88 -7.57
N ASP A 35 13.01 15.29 -6.87
CA ASP A 35 12.99 15.28 -5.40
C ASP A 35 13.22 13.86 -4.86
N ILE A 36 12.58 12.88 -5.47
CA ILE A 36 12.67 11.48 -5.03
C ILE A 36 14.09 10.96 -5.20
N ILE A 37 14.69 11.13 -6.38
CA ILE A 37 16.04 10.61 -6.65
C ILE A 37 17.09 11.32 -5.81
N ASP A 38 16.94 12.61 -5.55
CA ASP A 38 17.86 13.36 -4.70
C ASP A 38 17.80 12.85 -3.26
N LEU A 39 16.61 12.66 -2.72
CA LEU A 39 16.44 12.19 -1.33
C LEU A 39 16.84 10.72 -1.18
N ALA A 40 16.51 9.89 -2.15
CA ALA A 40 16.85 8.46 -2.13
C ALA A 40 18.33 8.21 -2.44
N ASP A 41 19.02 9.22 -2.94
CA ASP A 41 20.42 9.12 -3.37
C ASP A 41 20.63 8.02 -4.42
N VAL A 42 19.77 8.04 -5.44
CA VAL A 42 19.86 7.12 -6.58
C VAL A 42 20.02 7.92 -7.87
N GLY A 43 20.56 7.29 -8.90
CA GLY A 43 20.66 7.91 -10.22
C GLY A 43 19.30 7.93 -10.92
N ARG A 44 19.13 8.90 -11.84
CA ARG A 44 17.91 9.02 -12.65
C ARG A 44 17.65 7.76 -13.46
N SER A 45 18.68 7.19 -14.08
CA SER A 45 18.54 5.95 -14.84
C SER A 45 18.13 4.78 -13.96
N THR A 46 18.64 4.73 -12.72
CA THR A 46 18.28 3.71 -11.75
C THR A 46 16.79 3.80 -11.38
N PHE A 47 16.31 5.02 -11.15
CA PHE A 47 14.89 5.24 -10.87
C PHE A 47 14.02 4.73 -12.03
N TYR A 48 14.32 5.15 -13.25
CA TYR A 48 13.52 4.77 -14.43
C TYR A 48 13.67 3.31 -14.82
N CYS A 49 14.69 2.62 -14.33
CA CYS A 49 14.79 1.17 -14.45
C CYS A 49 13.70 0.43 -13.66
N HIS A 50 13.26 1.01 -12.54
CA HIS A 50 12.27 0.40 -11.65
C HIS A 50 10.87 0.96 -11.83
N TYR A 51 10.76 2.26 -12.14
CA TYR A 51 9.47 2.94 -12.22
C TYR A 51 9.46 3.89 -13.42
N GLU A 52 8.49 3.74 -14.30
CA GLU A 52 8.39 4.58 -15.49
C GLU A 52 8.01 6.03 -15.17
N SER A 53 7.30 6.21 -14.04
CA SER A 53 6.78 7.53 -13.66
C SER A 53 6.49 7.59 -12.16
N LYS A 54 6.25 8.78 -11.66
CA LYS A 54 5.79 9.03 -10.31
C LYS A 54 4.44 8.35 -10.06
N GLU A 55 3.58 8.35 -11.05
CA GLU A 55 2.25 7.73 -11.00
C GLU A 55 2.35 6.21 -10.80
N LEU A 56 3.27 5.57 -11.52
CA LEU A 56 3.50 4.13 -11.36
C LEU A 56 4.15 3.81 -10.02
N LEU A 57 5.00 4.70 -9.52
CA LEU A 57 5.55 4.55 -8.16
C LEU A 57 4.43 4.60 -7.11
N LEU A 58 3.48 5.53 -7.26
CA LEU A 58 2.31 5.59 -6.37
C LEU A 58 1.48 4.32 -6.45
N ASP A 59 1.24 3.81 -7.65
CA ASP A 59 0.51 2.56 -7.86
C ASP A 59 1.18 1.38 -7.13
N GLN A 60 2.49 1.26 -7.28
CA GLN A 60 3.26 0.20 -6.61
C GLN A 60 3.22 0.34 -5.09
N LEU A 61 3.32 1.57 -4.58
CA LEU A 61 3.22 1.84 -3.15
C LEU A 61 1.84 1.45 -2.61
N CYS A 62 0.78 1.80 -3.32
CA CYS A 62 -0.59 1.44 -2.94
C CYS A 62 -0.77 -0.08 -2.91
N ARG A 63 -0.28 -0.79 -3.92
CA ARG A 63 -0.35 -2.25 -3.96
C ARG A 63 0.39 -2.88 -2.79
N TYR A 64 1.57 -2.37 -2.48
CA TYR A 64 2.36 -2.85 -1.36
C TYR A 64 1.61 -2.66 -0.04
N LEU A 65 1.08 -1.45 0.21
CA LEU A 65 0.34 -1.16 1.43
C LEU A 65 -0.93 -2.01 1.55
N PHE A 66 -1.68 -2.15 0.46
CA PHE A 66 -2.92 -2.94 0.47
C PHE A 66 -2.63 -4.42 0.65
N HIS A 67 -1.58 -4.94 0.02
CA HIS A 67 -1.18 -6.32 0.22
C HIS A 67 -0.90 -6.61 1.70
N HIS A 68 -0.16 -5.73 2.38
CA HIS A 68 0.14 -5.89 3.80
C HIS A 68 -1.06 -5.67 4.70
N LEU A 69 -1.93 -4.71 4.38
CA LEU A 69 -3.13 -4.44 5.16
C LEU A 69 -4.15 -5.56 5.07
N PHE A 70 -4.32 -6.12 3.88
CA PHE A 70 -5.39 -7.08 3.60
C PHE A 70 -4.89 -8.52 3.46
N GLU A 71 -3.63 -8.78 3.75
CA GLU A 71 -3.09 -10.13 3.77
C GLU A 71 -3.81 -10.92 4.87
N ARG A 72 -4.49 -11.98 4.48
CA ARG A 72 -5.25 -12.82 5.40
C ARG A 72 -4.67 -14.22 5.36
N GLU A 73 -4.20 -14.70 6.51
CA GLU A 73 -3.86 -16.11 6.65
C GLU A 73 -5.15 -16.93 6.72
N GLN A 74 -5.16 -18.06 6.03
CA GLN A 74 -6.27 -19.01 6.13
C GLN A 74 -6.38 -19.48 7.57
N ALA A 75 -7.57 -19.51 8.12
CA ALA A 75 -7.90 -19.93 9.49
C ALA A 75 -7.90 -18.83 10.55
N ILE A 76 -7.74 -17.55 10.18
CA ILE A 76 -7.91 -16.46 11.12
C ILE A 76 -9.41 -16.14 11.24
N SER A 77 -9.91 -15.97 12.47
CA SER A 77 -11.29 -15.53 12.70
C SER A 77 -11.49 -14.09 12.22
N THR A 78 -12.76 -13.69 12.04
CA THR A 78 -13.08 -12.30 11.66
C THR A 78 -12.58 -11.31 12.70
N GLU A 79 -12.70 -11.64 13.98
CA GLU A 79 -12.23 -10.78 15.07
C GLU A 79 -10.70 -10.58 14.99
N ASP A 80 -9.96 -11.67 14.78
CA ASP A 80 -8.52 -11.62 14.64
C ASP A 80 -8.11 -10.83 13.40
N TYR A 81 -8.86 -10.99 12.30
CA TYR A 81 -8.61 -10.24 11.06
C TYR A 81 -8.81 -8.74 11.28
N LEU A 82 -9.88 -8.34 11.93
CA LEU A 82 -10.14 -6.93 12.23
C LEU A 82 -9.07 -6.36 13.16
N ALA A 83 -8.66 -7.12 14.18
CA ALA A 83 -7.57 -6.71 15.06
C ALA A 83 -6.27 -6.52 14.28
N HIS A 84 -5.99 -7.42 13.34
CA HIS A 84 -4.83 -7.35 12.45
C HIS A 84 -4.88 -6.09 11.58
N LEU A 85 -6.03 -5.76 11.00
CA LEU A 85 -6.21 -4.54 10.22
C LEU A 85 -5.95 -3.29 11.07
N PHE A 86 -6.53 -3.22 12.27
CA PHE A 86 -6.32 -2.08 13.17
C PHE A 86 -4.85 -1.91 13.54
N LEU A 87 -4.17 -3.02 13.83
CA LEU A 87 -2.75 -2.98 14.15
C LEU A 87 -1.91 -2.48 12.98
N HIS A 88 -2.22 -2.92 11.76
CA HIS A 88 -1.54 -2.47 10.56
C HIS A 88 -1.79 -0.99 10.28
N PHE A 89 -3.02 -0.53 10.43
CA PHE A 89 -3.35 0.90 10.31
C PHE A 89 -2.56 1.72 11.32
N HIS A 90 -2.47 1.24 12.57
CA HIS A 90 -1.72 1.95 13.61
C HIS A 90 -0.22 2.00 13.29
N LYS A 91 0.38 0.89 12.86
CA LYS A 91 1.80 0.83 12.53
C LYS A 91 2.17 1.68 11.32
N ASN A 92 1.26 1.78 10.36
CA ASN A 92 1.49 2.49 9.10
C ASN A 92 0.73 3.82 9.05
N GLN A 93 0.35 4.36 10.20
CA GLN A 93 -0.49 5.57 10.27
C GLN A 93 0.14 6.76 9.54
N ASP A 94 1.45 6.92 9.60
CA ASP A 94 2.14 8.02 8.93
C ASP A 94 2.04 7.91 7.41
N HIS A 95 2.24 6.70 6.88
CA HIS A 95 2.13 6.43 5.44
C HIS A 95 0.70 6.59 4.94
N ILE A 96 -0.24 6.05 5.68
CA ILE A 96 -1.67 6.11 5.34
C ILE A 96 -2.17 7.57 5.44
N THR A 97 -1.79 8.26 6.51
CA THR A 97 -2.15 9.66 6.70
C THR A 97 -1.63 10.53 5.56
N SER A 98 -0.37 10.33 5.16
CA SER A 98 0.22 11.04 4.03
C SER A 98 -0.57 10.87 2.75
N LEU A 99 -0.98 9.64 2.46
CA LEU A 99 -1.73 9.32 1.24
C LEU A 99 -3.16 9.87 1.32
N LEU A 100 -3.80 9.81 2.48
CA LEU A 100 -5.16 10.36 2.67
C LEU A 100 -5.17 11.88 2.51
N PHE A 101 -4.16 12.57 3.01
CA PHE A 101 -4.07 14.02 2.93
C PHE A 101 -3.37 14.51 1.65
N SER A 102 -2.91 13.61 0.80
CA SER A 102 -2.25 13.98 -0.46
C SER A 102 -3.19 14.58 -1.49
N LYS A 103 -4.49 14.55 -1.25
CA LYS A 103 -5.55 14.95 -2.18
C LYS A 103 -5.51 14.18 -3.50
N ASN A 104 -4.92 12.98 -3.49
CA ASN A 104 -4.81 12.14 -4.66
C ASN A 104 -6.03 11.21 -4.73
N ASP A 105 -6.92 11.46 -5.68
CA ASP A 105 -8.12 10.66 -5.88
C ASP A 105 -7.82 9.21 -6.23
N TYR A 106 -6.67 8.96 -6.85
CA TYR A 106 -6.27 7.60 -7.22
C TYR A 106 -6.14 6.72 -5.98
N PHE A 107 -5.42 7.19 -4.96
CA PHE A 107 -5.26 6.42 -3.71
C PHE A 107 -6.60 6.16 -3.04
N LEU A 108 -7.44 7.19 -2.95
CA LEU A 108 -8.75 7.06 -2.31
C LEU A 108 -9.64 6.08 -3.06
N ARG A 109 -9.64 6.10 -4.39
CA ARG A 109 -10.40 5.14 -5.20
C ARG A 109 -9.89 3.71 -5.01
N GLN A 110 -8.56 3.52 -4.97
CA GLN A 110 -7.99 2.20 -4.76
C GLN A 110 -8.29 1.69 -3.35
N LEU A 111 -8.20 2.55 -2.34
CA LEU A 111 -8.54 2.19 -0.97
C LEU A 111 -10.00 1.75 -0.86
N HIS A 112 -10.91 2.52 -1.45
CA HIS A 112 -12.35 2.20 -1.45
C HIS A 112 -12.59 0.84 -2.10
N LYS A 113 -12.01 0.60 -3.26
CA LYS A 113 -12.13 -0.64 -4.00
C LYS A 113 -11.60 -1.84 -3.21
N GLU A 114 -10.44 -1.70 -2.59
CA GLU A 114 -9.84 -2.78 -1.81
C GLU A 114 -10.62 -3.07 -0.53
N LEU A 115 -11.07 -2.02 0.17
CA LEU A 115 -11.91 -2.19 1.36
C LEU A 115 -13.22 -2.89 1.02
N GLU A 116 -13.87 -2.45 -0.05
CA GLU A 116 -15.13 -3.05 -0.51
C GLU A 116 -14.94 -4.53 -0.82
N HIS A 117 -13.88 -4.88 -1.54
CA HIS A 117 -13.61 -6.26 -1.92
C HIS A 117 -13.26 -7.14 -0.72
N HIS A 118 -12.30 -6.72 0.10
CA HIS A 118 -11.77 -7.54 1.19
C HIS A 118 -12.71 -7.62 2.39
N VAL A 119 -13.27 -6.50 2.81
CA VAL A 119 -14.19 -6.48 3.96
C VAL A 119 -15.49 -7.20 3.62
N TYR A 120 -16.02 -6.97 2.42
CA TYR A 120 -17.24 -7.67 1.96
C TYR A 120 -17.01 -9.18 1.91
N SER A 121 -15.87 -9.62 1.37
CA SER A 121 -15.53 -11.04 1.29
C SER A 121 -15.48 -11.70 2.66
N VAL A 122 -14.84 -11.04 3.65
CA VAL A 122 -14.74 -11.55 5.01
C VAL A 122 -16.12 -11.64 5.66
N LEU A 123 -16.94 -10.60 5.52
CA LEU A 123 -18.29 -10.58 6.08
C LEU A 123 -19.19 -11.63 5.43
N ALA A 124 -19.08 -11.81 4.12
CA ALA A 124 -19.87 -12.80 3.38
C ALA A 124 -19.51 -14.23 3.84
N ASP A 125 -18.24 -14.54 3.99
CA ASP A 125 -17.80 -15.84 4.48
C ASP A 125 -18.29 -16.09 5.91
N ASN A 126 -18.22 -15.09 6.75
CA ASN A 126 -18.69 -15.18 8.13
C ASN A 126 -20.21 -15.42 8.21
N LEU A 127 -20.98 -14.75 7.35
CA LEU A 127 -22.42 -14.96 7.26
C LEU A 127 -22.76 -16.36 6.76
N LYS A 128 -22.00 -16.91 5.81
CA LYS A 128 -22.21 -18.27 5.33
C LYS A 128 -21.95 -19.31 6.42
N GLU A 129 -20.94 -19.11 7.25
CA GLU A 129 -20.64 -19.99 8.38
C GLU A 129 -21.76 -19.94 9.42
N ALA A 130 -22.25 -18.74 9.72
CA ALA A 130 -23.34 -18.55 10.71
C ALA A 130 -24.71 -19.00 10.17
N HIS A 131 -24.95 -18.81 8.87
CA HIS A 131 -26.24 -19.07 8.21
C HIS A 131 -26.03 -19.75 6.87
N PRO A 132 -25.76 -21.08 6.83
CA PRO A 132 -25.43 -21.78 5.60
C PRO A 132 -26.51 -21.74 4.51
N ASN A 133 -27.74 -21.44 4.89
CA ASN A 133 -28.91 -21.44 3.99
C ASN A 133 -29.27 -20.05 3.45
N LEU A 134 -28.48 -19.01 3.77
CA LEU A 134 -28.75 -17.68 3.21
C LEU A 134 -28.39 -17.66 1.73
N PRO A 135 -29.27 -17.03 0.89
CA PRO A 135 -28.95 -16.90 -0.53
C PRO A 135 -27.74 -15.98 -0.71
N THR A 136 -26.84 -16.41 -1.59
CA THR A 136 -25.69 -15.60 -2.00
C THR A 136 -26.13 -14.69 -3.13
N SER A 137 -26.28 -13.42 -2.85
CA SER A 137 -26.53 -12.42 -3.89
C SER A 137 -25.25 -11.64 -4.17
#